data_7ff545c8145dda9dac5ae57bbc12d08d
#
_entry.id   7ff545c8145dda9dac5ae57bbc12d08d
#
_cell.length_a   1.000
_cell.length_b   1.000
_cell.length_c   1.000
_cell.angle_alpha   90.00
_cell.angle_beta   90.00
_cell.angle_gamma   90.00
#
_symmetry.space_group_name_H-M   'P 1'
#
loop_
_entity.id
_entity.type
_entity.pdbx_description
1 polymer ?
#
loop_
_entity_poly.entity_id
_entity_poly.type
_entity_poly.pdbx_seq_one_letter_code
_entity_poly.pdbx_strand_id
1 'polypeptide(L)'
;IAIVTRDGKVFMGGEQDYRFSIQSVSKPFTAALIMARQGPGAIREKIGVEPTGLPFNSKLALEIHEQRSVNPMVNAGAIAAVSLVDAASEDERWNLVYDNIQGFAGGELPVLEEVYQSEIETASGNRGIANLLYSYGRLYSDPEEALRVYTRQCSIGINTRDLAIMGATLANEGVNPLTGRRMLPAEHVPELLAIMAAAGFYDESGEWMYSAGLPSKTGVGGGIVSVVPGKFAIAAFSPRLNEAGNSVRAMRAIRMIAGELGVDIPEEEYPRIETLAK
;
A
#
# COMPACT_ATOMS: atom_id res chain seq x y z
N ILE A 1 -5.78 -1.62 16.76
CA ILE A 1 -4.88 -2.67 16.24
C ILE A 1 -5.69 -3.90 15.90
N ALA A 2 -5.37 -4.55 14.78
CA ALA A 2 -5.89 -5.86 14.43
C ALA A 2 -4.78 -6.76 13.87
N ILE A 3 -4.86 -8.05 14.14
CA ILE A 3 -4.03 -9.09 13.54
C ILE A 3 -4.98 -10.10 12.91
N VAL A 4 -4.72 -10.46 11.66
CA VAL A 4 -5.49 -11.50 10.96
C VAL A 4 -4.51 -12.54 10.44
N THR A 5 -4.72 -13.80 10.82
CA THR A 5 -3.87 -14.91 10.41
C THR A 5 -4.27 -15.42 9.01
N ARG A 6 -3.36 -16.16 8.36
CA ARG A 6 -3.63 -16.76 7.06
C ARG A 6 -4.79 -17.77 7.07
N ASP A 7 -5.13 -18.32 8.23
CA ASP A 7 -6.28 -19.22 8.44
C ASP A 7 -7.56 -18.50 8.92
N GLY A 8 -7.56 -17.15 8.89
CA GLY A 8 -8.75 -16.32 9.12
C GLY A 8 -9.06 -16.03 10.60
N LYS A 9 -8.18 -16.34 11.54
CA LYS A 9 -8.37 -15.92 12.94
C LYS A 9 -8.11 -14.43 13.07
N VAL A 10 -8.97 -13.74 13.82
CA VAL A 10 -8.94 -12.29 14.00
C VAL A 10 -8.71 -11.95 15.47
N PHE A 11 -7.69 -11.13 15.73
CA PHE A 11 -7.38 -10.59 17.06
C PHE A 11 -7.42 -9.07 16.97
N MET A 12 -8.11 -8.40 17.90
CA MET A 12 -8.29 -6.96 17.88
C MET A 12 -8.11 -6.34 19.26
N GLY A 13 -7.66 -5.09 19.28
CA GLY A 13 -7.50 -4.29 20.49
C GLY A 13 -7.66 -2.81 20.23
N GLY A 14 -8.14 -2.06 21.23
CA GLY A 14 -8.41 -0.64 21.15
C GLY A 14 -9.77 -0.31 20.52
N GLU A 15 -9.89 0.86 19.88
CA GLU A 15 -11.13 1.35 19.25
C GLU A 15 -11.36 0.68 17.88
N GLN A 16 -11.90 -0.53 17.92
CA GLN A 16 -11.95 -1.47 16.79
C GLN A 16 -12.84 -0.98 15.64
N ASP A 17 -13.90 -0.24 15.94
CA ASP A 17 -14.91 0.21 14.98
C ASP A 17 -14.59 1.59 14.38
N TYR A 18 -13.52 2.25 14.86
CA TYR A 18 -13.15 3.57 14.35
C TYR A 18 -12.77 3.49 12.87
N ARG A 19 -13.51 4.24 12.04
CA ARG A 19 -13.25 4.34 10.61
C ARG A 19 -12.37 5.53 10.29
N PHE A 20 -11.39 5.29 9.43
CA PHE A 20 -10.48 6.30 8.90
C PHE A 20 -10.35 6.15 7.39
N SER A 21 -9.93 7.20 6.69
CA SER A 21 -9.67 7.12 5.26
C SER A 21 -8.45 6.26 4.98
N ILE A 22 -8.56 5.34 4.01
CA ILE A 22 -7.50 4.40 3.66
C ILE A 22 -6.23 5.10 3.17
N GLN A 23 -6.37 6.21 2.47
CA GLN A 23 -5.28 7.02 1.93
C GLN A 23 -4.24 6.16 1.17
N SER A 24 -2.96 6.43 1.38
CA SER A 24 -1.87 5.72 0.68
C SER A 24 -1.76 4.23 1.01
N VAL A 25 -2.47 3.72 2.03
CA VAL A 25 -2.49 2.26 2.28
C VAL A 25 -3.26 1.51 1.20
N SER A 26 -4.07 2.19 0.40
CA SER A 26 -4.76 1.62 -0.78
C SER A 26 -3.84 1.23 -1.94
N LYS A 27 -2.68 1.85 -2.05
CA LYS A 27 -1.77 1.75 -3.22
C LYS A 27 -1.32 0.32 -3.57
N PRO A 28 -0.92 -0.54 -2.62
CA PRO A 28 -0.56 -1.92 -2.92
C PRO A 28 -1.70 -2.71 -3.57
N PHE A 29 -2.95 -2.42 -3.19
CA PHE A 29 -4.10 -3.17 -3.68
C PHE A 29 -4.46 -2.80 -5.12
N THR A 30 -4.26 -1.55 -5.52
CA THR A 30 -4.38 -1.15 -6.94
C THR A 30 -3.22 -1.73 -7.77
N ALA A 31 -2.01 -1.77 -7.23
CA ALA A 31 -0.89 -2.46 -7.88
C ALA A 31 -1.20 -3.98 -8.05
N ALA A 32 -1.78 -4.61 -7.02
CA ALA A 32 -2.24 -6.01 -7.10
C ALA A 32 -3.30 -6.22 -8.19
N LEU A 33 -4.24 -5.29 -8.37
CA LEU A 33 -5.23 -5.35 -9.45
C LEU A 33 -4.56 -5.41 -10.83
N ILE A 34 -3.56 -4.56 -11.06
CA ILE A 34 -2.82 -4.55 -12.32
C ILE A 34 -2.02 -5.84 -12.49
N MET A 35 -1.30 -6.29 -11.44
CA MET A 35 -0.56 -7.54 -11.49
C MET A 35 -1.47 -8.74 -11.77
N ALA A 36 -2.67 -8.79 -11.19
CA ALA A 36 -3.63 -9.85 -11.42
C ALA A 36 -4.19 -9.86 -12.85
N ARG A 37 -4.35 -8.68 -13.48
CA ARG A 37 -4.94 -8.55 -14.82
C ARG A 37 -3.92 -8.56 -15.95
N GLN A 38 -2.73 -8.00 -15.73
CA GLN A 38 -1.72 -7.75 -16.77
C GLN A 38 -0.35 -8.37 -16.44
N GLY A 39 -0.22 -9.01 -15.28
CA GLY A 39 1.06 -9.55 -14.79
C GLY A 39 1.96 -8.47 -14.15
N PRO A 40 2.98 -8.88 -13.35
CA PRO A 40 3.89 -7.98 -12.65
C PRO A 40 4.80 -7.19 -13.61
N GLY A 41 5.04 -7.69 -14.82
CA GLY A 41 5.76 -6.98 -15.86
C GLY A 41 5.15 -5.62 -16.19
N ALA A 42 3.82 -5.50 -16.16
CA ALA A 42 3.15 -4.23 -16.41
C ALA A 42 3.53 -3.14 -15.39
N ILE A 43 3.67 -3.49 -14.11
CA ILE A 43 4.16 -2.57 -13.08
C ILE A 43 5.60 -2.17 -13.38
N ARG A 44 6.49 -3.15 -13.59
CA ARG A 44 7.91 -2.91 -13.79
C ARG A 44 8.21 -2.04 -15.01
N GLU A 45 7.53 -2.29 -16.12
CA GLU A 45 7.79 -1.62 -17.41
C GLU A 45 7.10 -0.25 -17.52
N LYS A 46 5.87 -0.15 -17.03
CA LYS A 46 5.02 1.04 -17.22
C LYS A 46 5.07 2.02 -16.04
N ILE A 47 5.37 1.55 -14.84
CA ILE A 47 5.41 2.38 -13.63
C ILE A 47 6.82 2.44 -13.06
N GLY A 48 7.45 1.31 -12.82
CA GLY A 48 8.71 1.14 -12.12
C GLY A 48 8.55 0.46 -10.76
N VAL A 49 9.66 0.12 -10.14
CA VAL A 49 9.71 -0.60 -8.86
C VAL A 49 10.74 -0.04 -7.88
N GLU A 50 11.52 0.95 -8.30
CA GLU A 50 12.65 1.48 -7.54
C GLU A 50 12.22 2.44 -6.42
N PRO A 51 12.86 2.42 -5.26
CA PRO A 51 12.67 3.44 -4.24
C PRO A 51 13.22 4.80 -4.72
N THR A 52 12.61 5.89 -4.27
CA THR A 52 13.03 7.23 -4.71
C THR A 52 14.10 7.87 -3.82
N GLY A 53 14.15 7.52 -2.53
CA GLY A 53 14.89 8.28 -1.53
C GLY A 53 14.38 9.72 -1.33
N LEU A 54 13.20 10.04 -1.86
CA LEU A 54 12.57 11.36 -1.83
C LEU A 54 11.15 11.27 -1.23
N PRO A 55 10.59 12.38 -0.74
CA PRO A 55 9.22 12.43 -0.24
C PRO A 55 8.20 11.87 -1.27
N PHE A 56 7.15 11.22 -0.79
CA PHE A 56 6.16 10.48 -1.60
C PHE A 56 5.42 11.32 -2.65
N ASN A 57 5.43 12.64 -2.51
CA ASN A 57 4.81 13.62 -3.42
C ASN A 57 5.84 14.45 -4.20
N SER A 58 7.10 14.02 -4.23
CA SER A 58 8.18 14.73 -4.90
C SER A 58 7.99 14.80 -6.40
N LYS A 59 7.94 16.01 -6.95
CA LYS A 59 7.97 16.25 -8.40
C LYS A 59 9.37 16.06 -8.97
N LEU A 60 10.41 16.31 -8.18
CA LEU A 60 11.81 16.09 -8.59
C LEU A 60 12.05 14.61 -8.93
N ALA A 61 11.38 13.68 -8.23
CA ALA A 61 11.47 12.26 -8.54
C ALA A 61 11.10 11.94 -9.99
N LEU A 62 10.13 12.66 -10.59
CA LEU A 62 9.72 12.47 -11.97
C LEU A 62 10.79 12.93 -12.98
N GLU A 63 11.65 13.85 -12.57
CA GLU A 63 12.69 14.41 -13.45
C GLU A 63 13.99 13.58 -13.43
N ILE A 64 14.35 13.02 -12.26
CA ILE A 64 15.64 12.32 -12.09
C ILE A 64 15.55 10.82 -12.34
N HIS A 65 14.36 10.21 -12.25
CA HIS A 65 14.19 8.78 -12.50
C HIS A 65 13.79 8.51 -13.95
N GLU A 66 14.46 7.57 -14.59
CA GLU A 66 14.19 7.17 -15.98
C GLU A 66 12.71 6.71 -16.17
N GLN A 67 12.18 5.98 -15.20
CA GLN A 67 10.79 5.51 -15.22
C GLN A 67 9.75 6.60 -14.94
N ARG A 68 10.14 7.81 -14.56
CA ARG A 68 9.26 8.97 -14.30
C ARG A 68 8.20 8.74 -13.22
N SER A 69 7.36 7.71 -13.33
CA SER A 69 6.36 7.32 -12.33
C SER A 69 6.95 6.62 -11.10
N VAL A 70 8.14 6.11 -11.18
CA VAL A 70 9.05 5.57 -10.17
C VAL A 70 8.62 4.23 -9.56
N ASN A 71 7.54 4.17 -8.78
CA ASN A 71 6.95 2.96 -8.25
C ASN A 71 5.51 3.22 -7.76
N PRO A 72 4.65 2.18 -7.62
CA PRO A 72 3.25 2.36 -7.26
C PRO A 72 3.00 2.79 -5.81
N MET A 73 4.00 2.87 -4.93
CA MET A 73 3.85 3.23 -3.52
C MET A 73 3.95 4.75 -3.27
N VAL A 74 4.45 5.53 -4.24
CA VAL A 74 4.46 7.00 -4.24
C VAL A 74 3.30 7.57 -5.07
N ASN A 75 2.98 8.85 -4.91
CA ASN A 75 1.81 9.43 -5.57
C ASN A 75 1.87 9.34 -7.10
N ALA A 76 3.02 9.64 -7.70
CA ALA A 76 3.18 9.56 -9.16
C ALA A 76 2.87 8.16 -9.70
N GLY A 77 3.49 7.13 -9.13
CA GLY A 77 3.25 5.76 -9.54
C GLY A 77 1.87 5.24 -9.21
N ALA A 78 1.24 5.72 -8.12
CA ALA A 78 -0.13 5.34 -7.76
C ALA A 78 -1.17 5.95 -8.72
N ILE A 79 -0.99 7.20 -9.13
CA ILE A 79 -1.84 7.85 -10.15
C ILE A 79 -1.64 7.16 -11.51
N ALA A 80 -0.40 6.84 -11.89
CA ALA A 80 -0.10 6.05 -13.08
C ALA A 80 -0.74 4.65 -13.00
N ALA A 81 -0.71 3.99 -11.84
CA ALA A 81 -1.34 2.69 -11.63
C ALA A 81 -2.86 2.73 -11.83
N VAL A 82 -3.54 3.72 -11.26
CA VAL A 82 -4.98 3.91 -11.49
C VAL A 82 -5.27 4.11 -12.98
N SER A 83 -4.50 4.96 -13.67
CA SER A 83 -4.68 5.22 -15.09
C SER A 83 -4.43 3.99 -15.97
N LEU A 84 -3.63 3.04 -15.49
CA LEU A 84 -3.29 1.79 -16.19
C LEU A 84 -4.36 0.71 -16.06
N VAL A 85 -5.34 0.87 -15.15
CA VAL A 85 -6.50 -0.03 -15.07
C VAL A 85 -7.30 0.09 -16.37
N ASP A 86 -7.31 -0.97 -17.16
CA ASP A 86 -8.01 -1.02 -18.45
C ASP A 86 -9.52 -0.98 -18.23
N ALA A 87 -10.16 0.09 -18.70
CA ALA A 87 -11.58 0.37 -18.56
C ALA A 87 -12.04 1.33 -19.67
N ALA A 88 -13.30 1.18 -20.11
CA ALA A 88 -13.89 1.97 -21.17
C ALA A 88 -14.39 3.35 -20.67
N SER A 89 -14.48 3.57 -19.37
CA SER A 89 -14.93 4.82 -18.76
C SER A 89 -14.33 5.03 -17.38
N GLU A 90 -14.45 6.27 -16.85
CA GLU A 90 -14.09 6.60 -15.47
C GLU A 90 -14.88 5.76 -14.46
N ASP A 91 -16.19 5.62 -14.66
CA ASP A 91 -17.04 4.85 -13.76
C ASP A 91 -16.65 3.37 -13.75
N GLU A 92 -16.33 2.79 -14.89
CA GLU A 92 -15.87 1.41 -14.96
C GLU A 92 -14.51 1.25 -14.25
N ARG A 93 -13.58 2.18 -14.46
CA ARG A 93 -12.28 2.19 -13.78
C ARG A 93 -12.44 2.31 -12.27
N TRP A 94 -13.30 3.21 -11.83
CA TRP A 94 -13.63 3.33 -10.42
C TRP A 94 -14.20 2.02 -9.87
N ASN A 95 -15.18 1.43 -10.52
CA ASN A 95 -15.79 0.19 -10.06
C ASN A 95 -14.77 -0.95 -9.97
N LEU A 96 -13.86 -1.09 -10.95
CA LEU A 96 -12.81 -2.10 -10.90
C LEU A 96 -11.86 -1.91 -9.71
N VAL A 97 -11.45 -0.67 -9.43
CA VAL A 97 -10.59 -0.35 -8.28
C VAL A 97 -11.32 -0.58 -6.97
N TYR A 98 -12.56 -0.13 -6.88
CA TYR A 98 -13.38 -0.22 -5.67
C TYR A 98 -13.72 -1.67 -5.31
N ASP A 99 -14.21 -2.44 -6.28
CA ASP A 99 -14.53 -3.87 -6.11
C ASP A 99 -13.30 -4.68 -5.71
N ASN A 100 -12.13 -4.32 -6.25
CA ASN A 100 -10.89 -4.96 -5.87
C ASN A 100 -10.53 -4.67 -4.40
N ILE A 101 -10.63 -3.42 -3.95
CA ILE A 101 -10.34 -3.04 -2.56
C ILE A 101 -11.33 -3.73 -1.60
N GLN A 102 -12.63 -3.75 -1.93
CA GLN A 102 -13.65 -4.47 -1.18
C GLN A 102 -13.38 -6.00 -1.14
N GLY A 103 -12.93 -6.56 -2.26
CA GLY A 103 -12.55 -7.96 -2.34
C GLY A 103 -11.38 -8.31 -1.42
N PHE A 104 -10.38 -7.44 -1.30
CA PHE A 104 -9.28 -7.58 -0.34
C PHE A 104 -9.76 -7.46 1.11
N ALA A 105 -10.67 -6.53 1.42
CA ALA A 105 -11.24 -6.35 2.76
C ALA A 105 -12.25 -7.46 3.14
N GLY A 106 -12.81 -8.14 2.15
CA GLY A 106 -13.79 -9.21 2.35
C GLY A 106 -15.22 -8.72 2.63
N GLY A 107 -15.52 -7.45 2.32
CA GLY A 107 -16.84 -6.86 2.55
C GLY A 107 -16.97 -5.45 1.97
N GLU A 108 -18.17 -4.89 2.09
CA GLU A 108 -18.48 -3.55 1.62
C GLU A 108 -17.78 -2.48 2.48
N LEU A 109 -17.27 -1.46 1.83
CA LEU A 109 -16.57 -0.32 2.44
C LEU A 109 -17.26 0.98 2.00
N PRO A 110 -17.51 1.95 2.90
CA PRO A 110 -18.06 3.24 2.50
C PRO A 110 -16.98 4.11 1.84
N VAL A 111 -17.41 5.00 0.95
CA VAL A 111 -16.60 6.16 0.57
C VAL A 111 -16.89 7.30 1.54
N LEU A 112 -15.87 7.91 2.10
CA LEU A 112 -15.99 9.07 2.98
C LEU A 112 -16.08 10.33 2.10
N GLU A 113 -17.31 10.71 1.75
CA GLU A 113 -17.56 11.73 0.74
C GLU A 113 -16.98 13.10 1.14
N GLU A 114 -17.05 13.48 2.42
CA GLU A 114 -16.45 14.73 2.92
C GLU A 114 -14.92 14.74 2.74
N VAL A 115 -14.26 13.59 2.92
CA VAL A 115 -12.83 13.44 2.67
C VAL A 115 -12.54 13.57 1.18
N TYR A 116 -13.32 12.92 0.33
CA TYR A 116 -13.16 13.01 -1.12
C TYR A 116 -13.28 14.45 -1.63
N GLN A 117 -14.32 15.17 -1.21
CA GLN A 117 -14.52 16.55 -1.63
C GLN A 117 -13.37 17.46 -1.18
N SER A 118 -12.96 17.35 0.08
CA SER A 118 -11.83 18.12 0.60
C SER A 118 -10.51 17.82 -0.13
N GLU A 119 -10.23 16.56 -0.40
CA GLU A 119 -8.99 16.13 -1.08
C GLU A 119 -8.97 16.55 -2.56
N ILE A 120 -10.09 16.45 -3.27
CA ILE A 120 -10.13 16.82 -4.70
C ILE A 120 -10.03 18.33 -4.91
N GLU A 121 -10.61 19.14 -4.01
CA GLU A 121 -10.50 20.60 -4.03
C GLU A 121 -9.05 21.06 -3.81
N THR A 122 -8.30 20.36 -2.98
CA THR A 122 -6.91 20.69 -2.64
C THR A 122 -5.86 19.92 -3.44
N ALA A 123 -6.27 19.13 -4.45
CA ALA A 123 -5.43 18.21 -5.21
C ALA A 123 -4.44 18.86 -6.19
N SER A 124 -4.15 20.17 -6.10
CA SER A 124 -3.30 20.88 -7.08
C SER A 124 -1.92 20.24 -7.29
N GLY A 125 -1.32 19.69 -6.22
CA GLY A 125 -0.05 18.96 -6.28
C GLY A 125 -0.14 17.67 -7.11
N ASN A 126 -1.14 16.85 -6.84
CA ASN A 126 -1.39 15.59 -7.57
C ASN A 126 -1.86 15.86 -9.01
N ARG A 127 -2.62 16.92 -9.25
CA ARG A 127 -2.99 17.36 -10.59
C ARG A 127 -1.77 17.76 -11.43
N GLY A 128 -0.81 18.47 -10.82
CA GLY A 128 0.47 18.76 -11.43
C GLY A 128 1.26 17.49 -11.77
N ILE A 129 1.30 16.51 -10.89
CA ILE A 129 1.93 15.20 -11.12
C ILE A 129 1.26 14.46 -12.27
N ALA A 130 -0.08 14.38 -12.31
CA ALA A 130 -0.84 13.69 -13.37
C ALA A 130 -0.54 14.30 -14.75
N ASN A 131 -0.54 15.64 -14.85
CA ASN A 131 -0.24 16.34 -16.11
C ASN A 131 1.23 16.16 -16.55
N LEU A 132 2.19 16.14 -15.63
CA LEU A 132 3.58 15.83 -15.94
C LEU A 132 3.74 14.40 -16.46
N LEU A 133 3.14 13.42 -15.78
CA LEU A 133 3.14 12.03 -16.24
C LEU A 133 2.53 11.87 -17.61
N TYR A 134 1.43 12.58 -17.89
CA TYR A 134 0.80 12.58 -19.21
C TYR A 134 1.74 13.13 -20.29
N SER A 135 2.42 14.24 -20.01
CA SER A 135 3.40 14.83 -20.93
C SER A 135 4.60 13.93 -21.24
N TYR A 136 4.95 13.03 -20.30
CA TYR A 136 6.02 12.04 -20.47
C TYR A 136 5.56 10.72 -21.10
N GLY A 137 4.26 10.59 -21.43
CA GLY A 137 3.68 9.33 -21.91
C GLY A 137 3.65 8.23 -20.84
N ARG A 138 3.59 8.63 -19.56
CA ARG A 138 3.58 7.74 -18.39
C ARG A 138 2.24 7.75 -17.64
N LEU A 139 1.21 8.33 -18.24
CA LEU A 139 -0.18 8.24 -17.81
C LEU A 139 -1.01 7.62 -18.94
N TYR A 140 -1.89 6.70 -18.63
CA TYR A 140 -2.53 5.79 -19.57
C TYR A 140 -4.03 6.07 -19.74
N SER A 141 -4.56 7.10 -19.10
CA SER A 141 -5.91 7.65 -19.26
C SER A 141 -5.87 9.17 -19.16
N ASP A 142 -7.03 9.82 -19.26
CA ASP A 142 -7.15 11.26 -19.03
C ASP A 142 -6.63 11.65 -17.62
N PRO A 143 -5.82 12.73 -17.51
CA PRO A 143 -5.24 13.14 -16.23
C PRO A 143 -6.25 13.47 -15.12
N GLU A 144 -7.34 14.15 -15.46
CA GLU A 144 -8.36 14.51 -14.47
C GLU A 144 -9.19 13.28 -14.04
N GLU A 145 -9.46 12.36 -14.97
CA GLU A 145 -10.09 11.08 -14.67
C GLU A 145 -9.22 10.24 -13.70
N ALA A 146 -7.94 10.07 -14.04
CA ALA A 146 -7.01 9.34 -13.18
C ALA A 146 -6.91 9.96 -11.78
N LEU A 147 -6.89 11.30 -11.71
CA LEU A 147 -6.85 12.03 -10.45
C LEU A 147 -8.11 11.82 -9.63
N ARG A 148 -9.30 11.90 -10.23
CA ARG A 148 -10.57 11.70 -9.51
C ARG A 148 -10.68 10.28 -8.97
N VAL A 149 -10.39 9.27 -9.76
CA VAL A 149 -10.43 7.86 -9.33
C VAL A 149 -9.40 7.60 -8.22
N TYR A 150 -8.17 8.11 -8.36
CA TYR A 150 -7.14 8.00 -7.33
C TYR A 150 -7.56 8.68 -6.01
N THR A 151 -8.12 9.89 -6.06
CA THR A 151 -8.56 10.63 -4.88
C THR A 151 -9.73 9.90 -4.20
N ARG A 152 -10.67 9.39 -4.98
CA ARG A 152 -11.81 8.62 -4.47
C ARG A 152 -11.37 7.31 -3.82
N GLN A 153 -10.38 6.62 -4.40
CA GLN A 153 -9.72 5.46 -3.79
C GLN A 153 -9.11 5.78 -2.42
N CYS A 154 -8.39 6.90 -2.30
CA CYS A 154 -7.80 7.36 -1.04
C CYS A 154 -8.85 7.66 0.03
N SER A 155 -10.08 7.99 -0.37
CA SER A 155 -11.20 8.39 0.49
C SER A 155 -12.09 7.21 0.93
N ILE A 156 -11.75 5.97 0.60
CA ILE A 156 -12.47 4.80 1.10
C ILE A 156 -12.26 4.70 2.63
N GLY A 157 -13.36 4.50 3.35
CA GLY A 157 -13.38 4.36 4.80
C GLY A 157 -13.16 2.92 5.24
N ILE A 158 -12.12 2.69 6.02
CA ILE A 158 -11.77 1.38 6.59
C ILE A 158 -11.59 1.47 8.11
N ASN A 159 -11.59 0.33 8.77
CA ASN A 159 -11.09 0.19 10.14
C ASN A 159 -9.83 -0.71 10.17
N THR A 160 -9.26 -0.93 11.35
CA THR A 160 -8.05 -1.77 11.46
C THR A 160 -8.30 -3.23 11.12
N ARG A 161 -9.51 -3.75 11.35
CA ARG A 161 -9.88 -5.12 10.97
C ARG A 161 -9.91 -5.28 9.45
N ASP A 162 -10.57 -4.37 8.75
CA ASP A 162 -10.63 -4.38 7.28
C ASP A 162 -9.20 -4.38 6.71
N LEU A 163 -8.35 -3.50 7.21
CA LEU A 163 -6.97 -3.37 6.77
C LEU A 163 -6.12 -4.62 7.09
N ALA A 164 -6.33 -5.24 8.25
CA ALA A 164 -5.62 -6.48 8.60
C ALA A 164 -6.04 -7.66 7.71
N ILE A 165 -7.32 -7.75 7.31
CA ILE A 165 -7.81 -8.75 6.36
C ILE A 165 -7.16 -8.54 4.98
N MET A 166 -7.08 -7.28 4.53
CA MET A 166 -6.41 -6.93 3.28
C MET A 166 -4.94 -7.39 3.28
N GLY A 167 -4.21 -7.13 4.37
CA GLY A 167 -2.84 -7.61 4.54
C GLY A 167 -2.74 -9.13 4.64
N ALA A 168 -3.65 -9.78 5.37
CA ALA A 168 -3.69 -11.23 5.51
C ALA A 168 -3.98 -11.95 4.18
N THR A 169 -4.69 -11.31 3.26
CA THR A 169 -4.85 -11.78 1.90
C THR A 169 -3.50 -11.93 1.20
N LEU A 170 -2.58 -10.98 1.40
CA LEU A 170 -1.21 -11.09 0.88
C LEU A 170 -0.41 -12.14 1.66
N ALA A 171 -0.55 -12.21 2.98
CA ALA A 171 0.10 -13.26 3.79
C ALA A 171 -0.37 -14.67 3.42
N ASN A 172 -1.57 -14.81 2.87
CA ASN A 172 -2.18 -16.07 2.43
C ASN A 172 -2.11 -16.23 0.89
N GLU A 173 -0.97 -15.90 0.29
CA GLU A 173 -0.71 -16.16 -1.14
C GLU A 173 -1.77 -15.56 -2.07
N GLY A 174 -2.31 -14.39 -1.72
CA GLY A 174 -3.29 -13.66 -2.51
C GLY A 174 -4.74 -14.16 -2.40
N VAL A 175 -5.03 -15.06 -1.46
CA VAL A 175 -6.38 -15.55 -1.16
C VAL A 175 -6.89 -14.89 0.11
N ASN A 176 -8.03 -14.21 0.05
CA ASN A 176 -8.67 -13.63 1.22
C ASN A 176 -9.05 -14.74 2.21
N PRO A 177 -8.52 -14.74 3.46
CA PRO A 177 -8.69 -15.85 4.38
C PRO A 177 -10.11 -16.00 4.96
N LEU A 178 -10.97 -14.98 4.80
CA LEU A 178 -12.35 -15.01 5.30
C LEU A 178 -13.35 -15.39 4.22
N THR A 179 -13.11 -14.99 2.97
CA THR A 179 -14.05 -15.23 1.85
C THR A 179 -13.60 -16.35 0.92
N GLY A 180 -12.34 -16.76 0.97
CA GLY A 180 -11.74 -17.71 0.03
C GLY A 180 -11.51 -17.15 -1.38
N ARG A 181 -11.82 -15.85 -1.61
CA ARG A 181 -11.64 -15.23 -2.91
C ARG A 181 -10.16 -14.98 -3.21
N ARG A 182 -9.69 -15.43 -4.39
CA ARG A 182 -8.35 -15.10 -4.88
C ARG A 182 -8.34 -13.69 -5.45
N MET A 183 -7.50 -12.83 -4.89
CA MET A 183 -7.35 -11.45 -5.29
C MET A 183 -6.09 -11.21 -6.12
N LEU A 184 -5.06 -12.05 -5.92
CA LEU A 184 -3.78 -11.98 -6.62
C LEU A 184 -3.27 -13.41 -6.84
N PRO A 185 -2.73 -13.77 -8.03
CA PRO A 185 -2.00 -15.03 -8.22
C PRO A 185 -0.87 -15.18 -7.20
N ALA A 186 -0.69 -16.39 -6.65
CA ALA A 186 0.30 -16.64 -5.60
C ALA A 186 1.72 -16.26 -6.02
N GLU A 187 2.06 -16.55 -7.27
CA GLU A 187 3.36 -16.24 -7.90
C GLU A 187 3.67 -14.73 -7.99
N HIS A 188 2.66 -13.86 -7.91
CA HIS A 188 2.84 -12.39 -7.98
C HIS A 188 2.86 -11.70 -6.61
N VAL A 189 2.59 -12.44 -5.55
CA VAL A 189 2.63 -11.88 -4.18
C VAL A 189 4.05 -11.48 -3.78
N PRO A 190 5.12 -12.27 -4.05
CA PRO A 190 6.48 -11.88 -3.68
C PRO A 190 6.93 -10.55 -4.31
N GLU A 191 6.60 -10.30 -5.58
CA GLU A 191 6.95 -9.04 -6.25
C GLU A 191 6.24 -7.83 -5.61
N LEU A 192 4.97 -7.98 -5.26
CA LEU A 192 4.23 -6.91 -4.58
C LEU A 192 4.81 -6.62 -3.20
N LEU A 193 5.11 -7.67 -2.42
CA LEU A 193 5.72 -7.53 -1.10
C LEU A 193 7.13 -6.92 -1.19
N ALA A 194 7.90 -7.24 -2.22
CA ALA A 194 9.20 -6.63 -2.46
C ALA A 194 9.09 -5.11 -2.71
N ILE A 195 8.11 -4.66 -3.49
CA ILE A 195 7.86 -3.23 -3.71
C ILE A 195 7.40 -2.56 -2.40
N MET A 196 6.55 -3.23 -1.59
CA MET A 196 6.15 -2.73 -0.28
C MET A 196 7.33 -2.61 0.68
N ALA A 197 8.27 -3.57 0.67
CA ALA A 197 9.50 -3.51 1.46
C ALA A 197 10.40 -2.33 1.03
N ALA A 198 10.57 -2.15 -0.27
CA ALA A 198 11.48 -1.13 -0.82
C ALA A 198 10.94 0.32 -0.68
N ALA A 199 9.63 0.53 -0.77
CA ALA A 199 9.04 1.87 -0.92
C ALA A 199 7.75 2.11 -0.12
N GLY A 200 7.33 1.18 0.73
CA GLY A 200 6.03 1.26 1.40
C GLY A 200 5.95 2.26 2.54
N PHE A 201 7.08 2.71 3.07
CA PHE A 201 7.20 3.64 4.21
C PHE A 201 7.74 5.02 3.81
N TYR A 202 7.46 5.46 2.59
CA TYR A 202 7.95 6.73 2.05
C TYR A 202 9.49 6.78 2.07
N ASP A 203 10.05 7.91 2.49
CA ASP A 203 11.50 8.09 2.66
C ASP A 203 12.10 7.35 3.86
N GLU A 204 11.26 6.82 4.77
CA GLU A 204 11.69 5.98 5.91
C GLU A 204 11.63 4.47 5.61
N SER A 205 11.45 4.02 4.36
CA SER A 205 11.32 2.59 4.03
C SER A 205 12.53 1.77 4.43
N GLY A 206 13.74 2.30 4.25
CA GLY A 206 14.98 1.65 4.67
C GLY A 206 15.07 1.46 6.19
N GLU A 207 14.80 2.53 6.94
CA GLU A 207 14.77 2.49 8.42
C GLU A 207 13.70 1.53 8.94
N TRP A 208 12.52 1.53 8.30
CA TRP A 208 11.46 0.59 8.67
C TRP A 208 11.86 -0.86 8.43
N MET A 209 12.43 -1.18 7.28
CA MET A 209 12.92 -2.53 7.00
C MET A 209 14.05 -2.95 7.92
N TYR A 210 14.98 -2.03 8.26
CA TYR A 210 16.05 -2.30 9.21
C TYR A 210 15.52 -2.59 10.63
N SER A 211 14.48 -1.87 11.08
CA SER A 211 13.98 -1.93 12.47
C SER A 211 12.80 -2.88 12.68
N ALA A 212 12.04 -3.22 11.65
CA ALA A 212 10.86 -4.06 11.74
C ALA A 212 10.91 -5.31 10.83
N GLY A 213 11.70 -5.27 9.75
CA GLY A 213 11.86 -6.41 8.84
C GLY A 213 10.62 -6.82 8.04
N LEU A 214 9.55 -6.02 8.05
CA LEU A 214 8.26 -6.40 7.51
C LEU A 214 7.88 -5.58 6.28
N PRO A 215 7.56 -6.20 5.14
CA PRO A 215 6.89 -5.52 4.03
C PRO A 215 5.63 -4.82 4.51
N SER A 216 5.57 -3.50 4.34
CA SER A 216 4.51 -2.70 4.95
C SER A 216 4.05 -1.57 4.05
N LYS A 217 2.88 -1.01 4.35
CA LYS A 217 2.43 0.25 3.75
C LYS A 217 1.83 1.17 4.80
N THR A 218 2.31 2.40 4.79
CA THR A 218 1.80 3.49 5.61
C THR A 218 0.90 4.44 4.83
N GLY A 219 0.06 5.19 5.51
CA GLY A 219 -0.78 6.24 4.94
C GLY A 219 -0.96 7.43 5.87
N VAL A 220 -1.06 8.62 5.29
CA VAL A 220 -1.26 9.88 6.04
C VAL A 220 -2.60 9.95 6.79
N GLY A 221 -3.50 9.00 6.56
CA GLY A 221 -4.69 8.78 7.39
C GLY A 221 -4.36 8.24 8.79
N GLY A 222 -3.13 7.78 9.03
CA GLY A 222 -2.69 7.21 10.31
C GLY A 222 -2.70 5.68 10.37
N GLY A 223 -3.10 5.02 9.29
CA GLY A 223 -3.10 3.56 9.15
C GLY A 223 -1.77 3.00 8.65
N ILE A 224 -1.39 1.83 9.16
CA ILE A 224 -0.26 1.02 8.70
C ILE A 224 -0.71 -0.43 8.60
N VAL A 225 -0.32 -1.10 7.52
CA VAL A 225 -0.42 -2.55 7.38
C VAL A 225 0.96 -3.15 7.18
N SER A 226 1.28 -4.20 7.91
CA SER A 226 2.52 -4.98 7.81
C SER A 226 2.17 -6.44 7.56
N VAL A 227 2.88 -7.06 6.64
CA VAL A 227 2.63 -8.45 6.21
C VAL A 227 3.75 -9.35 6.70
N VAL A 228 3.39 -10.43 7.37
CA VAL A 228 4.29 -11.55 7.69
C VAL A 228 3.94 -12.69 6.72
N PRO A 229 4.71 -12.87 5.64
CA PRO A 229 4.37 -13.82 4.58
C PRO A 229 4.17 -15.24 5.13
N GLY A 230 3.10 -15.90 4.69
CA GLY A 230 2.75 -17.25 5.10
C GLY A 230 2.19 -17.37 6.51
N LYS A 231 2.08 -16.28 7.28
CA LYS A 231 1.63 -16.31 8.68
C LYS A 231 0.41 -15.44 8.94
N PHE A 232 0.56 -14.11 8.90
CA PHE A 232 -0.49 -13.17 9.27
C PHE A 232 -0.18 -11.75 8.77
N ALA A 233 -1.11 -10.83 8.98
CA ALA A 233 -0.84 -9.40 8.85
C ALA A 233 -1.23 -8.65 10.12
N ILE A 234 -0.54 -7.54 10.37
CA ILE A 234 -0.81 -6.60 11.45
C ILE A 234 -1.27 -5.29 10.83
N ALA A 235 -2.41 -4.77 11.28
CA ALA A 235 -2.85 -3.41 10.97
C ALA A 235 -2.97 -2.60 12.26
N ALA A 236 -2.48 -1.37 12.21
CA ALA A 236 -2.61 -0.43 13.32
C ALA A 236 -3.01 0.94 12.78
N PHE A 237 -3.84 1.65 13.55
CA PHE A 237 -4.24 3.03 13.28
C PHE A 237 -4.05 3.87 14.55
N SER A 238 -3.41 4.99 14.39
CA SER A 238 -3.36 6.02 15.44
C SER A 238 -2.90 7.37 14.87
N PRO A 239 -3.48 8.52 15.26
CA PRO A 239 -2.75 9.78 15.22
C PRO A 239 -1.69 9.78 16.36
N ARG A 240 -0.60 10.56 16.30
CA ARG A 240 -0.22 11.57 15.35
C ARG A 240 0.86 11.01 14.42
N LEU A 241 1.11 11.74 13.33
CA LEU A 241 2.15 11.39 12.36
C LEU A 241 3.47 12.09 12.72
N ASN A 242 4.59 11.50 12.29
CA ASN A 242 5.89 12.15 12.27
C ASN A 242 6.03 13.07 11.03
N GLU A 243 7.20 13.68 10.85
CA GLU A 243 7.48 14.59 9.74
C GLU A 243 7.40 13.90 8.36
N ALA A 244 7.74 12.62 8.28
CA ALA A 244 7.63 11.82 7.06
C ALA A 244 6.17 11.40 6.73
N GLY A 245 5.20 11.62 7.64
CA GLY A 245 3.80 11.26 7.46
C GLY A 245 3.43 9.87 7.99
N ASN A 246 4.26 9.28 8.84
CA ASN A 246 4.06 7.95 9.42
C ASN A 246 3.49 8.03 10.84
N SER A 247 2.53 7.16 11.18
CA SER A 247 1.94 7.09 12.51
C SER A 247 2.94 6.58 13.55
N VAL A 248 3.35 7.45 14.47
CA VAL A 248 4.35 7.15 15.50
C VAL A 248 3.91 6.00 16.41
N ARG A 249 2.65 6.01 16.87
CA ARG A 249 2.13 4.97 17.77
C ARG A 249 1.90 3.64 17.06
N ALA A 250 1.38 3.68 15.83
CA ALA A 250 1.16 2.48 15.04
C ALA A 250 2.49 1.77 14.70
N MET A 251 3.52 2.52 14.29
CA MET A 251 4.87 1.99 14.07
C MET A 251 5.41 1.28 15.33
N ARG A 252 5.29 1.95 16.48
CA ARG A 252 5.76 1.40 17.75
C ARG A 252 5.02 0.12 18.14
N ALA A 253 3.70 0.12 17.98
CA ALA A 253 2.87 -1.04 18.29
C ALA A 253 3.21 -2.25 17.39
N ILE A 254 3.37 -2.03 16.09
CA ILE A 254 3.71 -3.10 15.15
C ILE A 254 5.09 -3.67 15.47
N ARG A 255 6.11 -2.85 15.73
CA ARG A 255 7.44 -3.33 16.12
C ARG A 255 7.41 -4.16 17.41
N MET A 256 6.69 -3.69 18.44
CA MET A 256 6.54 -4.45 19.69
C MET A 256 5.89 -5.81 19.44
N ILE A 257 4.81 -5.87 18.67
CA ILE A 257 4.12 -7.12 18.34
C ILE A 257 5.03 -8.04 17.51
N ALA A 258 5.74 -7.49 16.53
CA ALA A 258 6.66 -8.26 15.70
C ALA A 258 7.78 -8.90 16.54
N GLY A 259 8.40 -8.13 17.46
CA GLY A 259 9.41 -8.61 18.37
C GLY A 259 8.90 -9.69 19.33
N GLU A 260 7.75 -9.47 19.97
CA GLU A 260 7.14 -10.45 20.88
C GLU A 260 6.75 -11.77 20.17
N LEU A 261 6.40 -11.69 18.88
CA LEU A 261 6.06 -12.85 18.07
C LEU A 261 7.25 -13.46 17.33
N GLY A 262 8.46 -12.87 17.45
CA GLY A 262 9.69 -13.34 16.81
C GLY A 262 9.58 -13.37 15.29
N VAL A 263 8.99 -12.31 14.69
CA VAL A 263 8.81 -12.19 13.23
C VAL A 263 9.47 -10.94 12.65
N ASP A 264 10.11 -10.14 13.48
CA ASP A 264 11.05 -9.10 13.10
C ASP A 264 12.41 -9.70 12.72
N ILE A 265 13.35 -8.84 12.30
CA ILE A 265 14.75 -9.27 12.13
C ILE A 265 15.37 -9.36 13.52
N PRO A 266 15.73 -10.58 14.03
CA PRO A 266 16.30 -10.69 15.36
C PRO A 266 17.66 -9.97 15.42
N GLU A 267 17.86 -9.12 16.43
CA GLU A 267 19.16 -8.46 16.65
C GLU A 267 20.30 -9.46 16.96
N GLU A 268 20.01 -10.71 17.31
CA GLU A 268 20.96 -11.69 17.84
C GLU A 268 21.28 -12.89 16.93
N GLU A 269 20.58 -13.10 15.79
CA GLU A 269 20.75 -14.30 14.95
C GLU A 269 21.67 -14.15 13.72
N TYR A 270 22.42 -13.09 13.59
CA TYR A 270 23.53 -13.12 12.64
C TYR A 270 24.70 -13.88 13.27
N PRO A 271 25.09 -15.09 12.76
CA PRO A 271 26.31 -15.72 13.21
C PRO A 271 27.43 -14.72 12.95
N ARG A 272 28.14 -14.33 14.01
CA ARG A 272 29.28 -13.43 13.89
C ARG A 272 30.20 -13.98 12.81
N ILE A 273 30.66 -13.12 11.89
CA ILE A 273 31.52 -13.49 10.76
C ILE A 273 32.73 -14.33 11.20
N GLU A 274 33.15 -14.25 12.46
CA GLU A 274 34.17 -15.08 13.10
C GLU A 274 33.87 -16.62 13.09
N THR A 275 32.60 -17.03 12.91
CA THR A 275 32.21 -18.45 12.85
C THR A 275 32.31 -19.03 11.43
N LEU A 276 32.44 -18.19 10.40
CA LEU A 276 32.57 -18.60 9.00
C LEU A 276 34.05 -18.71 8.53
N ALA A 277 35.00 -18.39 9.41
CA ALA A 277 36.44 -18.41 9.11
C ALA A 277 37.16 -19.68 9.66
N LYS A 278 36.45 -20.79 9.93
CA LYS A 278 37.04 -22.08 10.29
C LYS A 278 36.75 -23.16 9.26
#